data_a5e2f69f3d20075379dd3c03fd2eb985
#
_entry.id   a5e2f69f3d20075379dd3c03fd2eb985
#
_cell.length_a   1.000
_cell.length_b   1.000
_cell.length_c   1.000
_cell.angle_alpha   90.00
_cell.angle_beta   90.00
_cell.angle_gamma   90.00
#
_symmetry.space_group_name_H-M   'P 1'
#
loop_
_entity.id
_entity.type
_entity.pdbx_description
1 polymer ?
#
loop_
_entity_poly.entity_id
_entity_poly.type
_entity_poly.pdbx_seq_one_letter_code
_entity_poly.pdbx_strand_id
1 'polypeptide(L)'
;MKNTLGVIPARMSSSRFPGKPLEKILDVPMLAHCYERALLSGVCDNLVVATPDQEIIDWAIQFEIPSVLTSHSHKRATERAKETLDILADDGFHYDLVLLLQGDEPQIFPEDIGNLKQVFSNKELEIVNLVFPISGDDLENPNVVKVALDKNLTIHFFSRSHIPHDCTNGYRQLGMIGLTNKALNDYVSLLPTALEEVESIDMMRLIENDFSIQGVLSTSPILGVDTPQDLKKVEKIMMNDKFVNLYKEKYI
;
A
#
# COMPACT_ATOMS: atom_id res chain seq x y z
N MET A 1 11.35 6.46 -19.51
CA MET A 1 10.37 5.93 -18.52
C MET A 1 10.63 6.66 -17.21
N LYS A 2 9.63 6.84 -16.34
CA LYS A 2 9.84 7.44 -15.00
C LYS A 2 10.61 6.44 -14.13
N ASN A 3 11.70 6.89 -13.48
CA ASN A 3 12.38 6.10 -12.45
C ASN A 3 11.41 5.88 -11.29
N THR A 4 11.20 4.64 -10.90
CA THR A 4 10.14 4.25 -9.96
C THR A 4 10.73 3.57 -8.73
N LEU A 5 10.42 4.11 -7.56
CA LEU A 5 10.72 3.51 -6.27
C LEU A 5 9.48 2.78 -5.75
N GLY A 6 9.61 1.50 -5.42
CA GLY A 6 8.62 0.79 -4.61
C GLY A 6 8.98 0.92 -3.13
N VAL A 7 8.03 1.34 -2.31
CA VAL A 7 8.20 1.43 -0.85
C VAL A 7 7.17 0.56 -0.16
N ILE A 8 7.63 -0.36 0.68
CA ILE A 8 6.79 -1.21 1.52
C ILE A 8 6.96 -0.77 2.97
N PRO A 9 6.05 0.07 3.50
CA PRO A 9 6.11 0.48 4.89
C PRO A 9 5.72 -0.68 5.81
N ALA A 10 6.50 -0.90 6.86
CA ALA A 10 6.22 -1.91 7.87
C ALA A 10 6.61 -1.39 9.26
N ARG A 11 5.86 -1.80 10.30
CA ARG A 11 6.18 -1.52 11.70
C ARG A 11 5.71 -2.64 12.61
N MET A 12 6.48 -2.93 13.66
CA MET A 12 6.13 -3.94 14.66
C MET A 12 4.99 -3.48 15.57
N SER A 13 4.88 -2.17 15.80
CA SER A 13 3.86 -1.56 16.66
C SER A 13 2.50 -1.48 15.94
N SER A 14 1.72 -2.54 16.04
CA SER A 14 0.31 -2.57 15.63
C SER A 14 -0.57 -2.82 16.86
N SER A 15 -1.56 -1.97 17.12
CA SER A 15 -2.42 -2.11 18.29
C SER A 15 -3.28 -3.37 18.27
N ARG A 16 -3.74 -3.78 17.08
CA ARG A 16 -4.61 -4.95 16.89
C ARG A 16 -3.84 -6.25 16.71
N PHE A 17 -2.62 -6.19 16.21
CA PHE A 17 -1.79 -7.35 15.92
C PHE A 17 -0.30 -6.98 15.99
N PRO A 18 0.31 -6.88 17.21
CA PRO A 18 1.73 -6.62 17.37
C PRO A 18 2.58 -7.68 16.67
N GLY A 19 3.70 -7.27 16.06
CA GLY A 19 4.58 -8.19 15.34
C GLY A 19 4.09 -8.63 13.96
N LYS A 20 2.93 -8.15 13.54
CA LYS A 20 2.23 -8.53 12.31
C LYS A 20 3.13 -8.71 11.06
N PRO A 21 4.09 -7.81 10.73
CA PRO A 21 4.90 -7.95 9.52
C PRO A 21 5.71 -9.23 9.43
N LEU A 22 6.16 -9.75 10.57
CA LEU A 22 7.00 -10.97 10.64
C LEU A 22 6.21 -12.23 10.98
N GLU A 23 4.89 -12.11 11.19
CA GLU A 23 4.02 -13.27 11.35
C GLU A 23 3.95 -14.08 10.04
N LYS A 24 3.90 -15.41 10.19
CA LYS A 24 4.02 -16.31 9.05
C LYS A 24 2.67 -16.66 8.42
N ILE A 25 2.66 -16.67 7.10
CA ILE A 25 1.62 -17.23 6.24
C ILE A 25 2.30 -18.34 5.42
N LEU A 26 1.87 -19.59 5.54
CA LEU A 26 2.49 -20.74 4.87
C LEU A 26 4.01 -20.81 5.10
N ASP A 27 4.44 -20.63 6.36
CA ASP A 27 5.83 -20.60 6.84
C ASP A 27 6.69 -19.43 6.37
N VAL A 28 6.16 -18.53 5.55
CA VAL A 28 6.84 -17.34 5.03
C VAL A 28 6.34 -16.09 5.75
N PRO A 29 7.20 -15.17 6.25
CA PRO A 29 6.77 -13.92 6.87
C PRO A 29 5.85 -13.10 5.96
N MET A 30 4.81 -12.49 6.52
CA MET A 30 3.83 -11.72 5.75
C MET A 30 4.49 -10.61 4.92
N LEU A 31 5.47 -9.92 5.48
CA LEU A 31 6.21 -8.88 4.77
C LEU A 31 6.98 -9.42 3.56
N ALA A 32 7.49 -10.67 3.65
CA ALA A 32 8.16 -11.34 2.54
C ALA A 32 7.19 -11.58 1.36
N HIS A 33 5.94 -11.97 1.64
CA HIS A 33 4.94 -12.11 0.58
C HIS A 33 4.68 -10.78 -0.15
N CYS A 34 4.56 -9.68 0.60
CA CYS A 34 4.39 -8.36 0.00
C CYS A 34 5.60 -7.96 -0.86
N TYR A 35 6.81 -8.18 -0.33
CA TYR A 35 8.05 -7.83 -1.03
C TYR A 35 8.26 -8.67 -2.31
N GLU A 36 8.17 -9.99 -2.21
CA GLU A 36 8.43 -10.88 -3.36
C GLU A 36 7.41 -10.67 -4.48
N ARG A 37 6.13 -10.43 -4.15
CA ARG A 37 5.11 -10.14 -5.16
C ARG A 37 5.33 -8.79 -5.84
N ALA A 38 5.78 -7.79 -5.09
CA ALA A 38 6.19 -6.52 -5.66
C ALA A 38 7.41 -6.69 -6.57
N LEU A 39 8.39 -7.50 -6.17
CA LEU A 39 9.57 -7.82 -6.97
C LEU A 39 9.21 -8.56 -8.26
N LEU A 40 8.28 -9.52 -8.20
CA LEU A 40 7.78 -10.27 -9.35
C LEU A 40 7.08 -9.38 -10.39
N SER A 41 6.62 -8.20 -10.02
CA SER A 41 6.02 -7.26 -10.98
C SER A 41 7.05 -6.72 -11.98
N GLY A 42 8.33 -6.67 -11.63
CA GLY A 42 9.39 -6.09 -12.44
C GLY A 42 9.22 -4.59 -12.74
N VAL A 43 8.36 -3.91 -11.99
CA VAL A 43 7.90 -2.55 -12.30
C VAL A 43 8.77 -1.47 -11.66
N CYS A 44 9.28 -1.74 -10.44
CA CYS A 44 10.10 -0.79 -9.70
C CYS A 44 11.57 -0.90 -10.12
N ASP A 45 12.23 0.23 -10.32
CA ASP A 45 13.66 0.27 -10.55
C ASP A 45 14.42 -0.08 -9.26
N ASN A 46 13.89 0.34 -8.11
CA ASN A 46 14.29 -0.14 -6.79
C ASN A 46 13.05 -0.42 -5.93
N LEU A 47 13.16 -1.42 -5.06
CA LEU A 47 12.12 -1.82 -4.11
C LEU A 47 12.73 -1.93 -2.72
N VAL A 48 12.15 -1.23 -1.73
CA VAL A 48 12.69 -1.18 -0.38
C VAL A 48 11.60 -1.38 0.69
N VAL A 49 11.97 -2.02 1.79
CA VAL A 49 11.18 -2.04 3.01
C VAL A 49 11.54 -0.81 3.85
N ALA A 50 10.54 -0.02 4.25
CA ALA A 50 10.73 1.19 5.05
C ALA A 50 10.15 0.96 6.46
N THR A 51 11.00 1.05 7.49
CA THR A 51 10.61 0.68 8.85
C THR A 51 11.32 1.53 9.92
N PRO A 52 10.68 1.82 11.06
CA PRO A 52 11.36 2.39 12.21
C PRO A 52 11.99 1.32 13.11
N ASP A 53 11.73 0.03 12.88
CA ASP A 53 12.02 -1.05 13.80
C ASP A 53 13.28 -1.82 13.37
N GLN A 54 14.30 -1.85 14.25
CA GLN A 54 15.55 -2.55 13.99
C GLN A 54 15.33 -4.05 13.74
N GLU A 55 14.36 -4.66 14.37
CA GLU A 55 14.01 -6.07 14.18
C GLU A 55 13.63 -6.39 12.73
N ILE A 56 12.90 -5.48 12.06
CA ILE A 56 12.57 -5.63 10.63
C ILE A 56 13.81 -5.41 9.76
N ILE A 57 14.70 -4.46 10.12
CA ILE A 57 15.97 -4.24 9.42
C ILE A 57 16.85 -5.49 9.52
N ASP A 58 17.00 -6.08 10.72
CA ASP A 58 17.81 -7.28 10.93
C ASP A 58 17.28 -8.48 10.13
N TRP A 59 15.94 -8.64 10.10
CA TRP A 59 15.28 -9.62 9.26
C TRP A 59 15.54 -9.35 7.76
N ALA A 60 15.42 -8.11 7.32
CA ALA A 60 15.64 -7.75 5.92
C ALA A 60 17.09 -8.04 5.49
N ILE A 61 18.07 -7.73 6.33
CA ILE A 61 19.50 -8.04 6.09
C ILE A 61 19.71 -9.55 5.94
N GLN A 62 19.09 -10.37 6.80
CA GLN A 62 19.21 -11.84 6.75
C GLN A 62 18.77 -12.41 5.39
N PHE A 63 17.76 -11.80 4.75
CA PHE A 63 17.21 -12.26 3.47
C PHE A 63 17.63 -11.39 2.27
N GLU A 64 18.64 -10.54 2.45
CA GLU A 64 19.17 -9.65 1.40
C GLU A 64 18.09 -8.75 0.78
N ILE A 65 17.13 -8.29 1.60
CA ILE A 65 16.07 -7.38 1.21
C ILE A 65 16.53 -5.93 1.44
N PRO A 66 16.54 -5.07 0.42
CA PRO A 66 16.81 -3.66 0.60
C PRO A 66 15.86 -3.01 1.59
N SER A 67 16.39 -2.32 2.58
CA SER A 67 15.61 -1.71 3.65
C SER A 67 16.17 -0.38 4.08
N VAL A 68 15.29 0.51 4.54
CA VAL A 68 15.62 1.85 5.01
C VAL A 68 15.07 2.03 6.42
N LEU A 69 15.94 2.40 7.36
CA LEU A 69 15.54 2.76 8.72
C LEU A 69 14.99 4.19 8.71
N THR A 70 13.74 4.34 9.15
CA THR A 70 13.02 5.61 9.15
C THR A 70 12.62 6.03 10.57
N SER A 71 12.17 7.25 10.74
CA SER A 71 11.73 7.76 12.04
C SER A 71 10.51 7.04 12.61
N HIS A 72 10.45 6.90 13.93
CA HIS A 72 9.26 6.48 14.68
C HIS A 72 8.15 7.55 14.72
N SER A 73 8.44 8.79 14.35
CA SER A 73 7.50 9.92 14.45
C SER A 73 6.37 9.87 13.42
N HIS A 74 6.55 9.14 12.32
CA HIS A 74 5.56 9.06 11.25
C HIS A 74 4.28 8.34 11.70
N LYS A 75 3.17 9.04 11.55
CA LYS A 75 1.83 8.48 11.80
C LYS A 75 1.27 7.77 10.58
N ARG A 76 1.65 8.20 9.38
CA ARG A 76 1.14 7.72 8.09
C ARG A 76 2.21 7.02 7.27
N ALA A 77 1.76 6.07 6.46
CA ALA A 77 2.63 5.34 5.53
C ALA A 77 3.23 6.26 4.46
N THR A 78 2.46 7.26 4.01
CA THR A 78 2.88 8.24 3.00
C THR A 78 4.00 9.15 3.52
N GLU A 79 3.97 9.54 4.80
CA GLU A 79 5.07 10.30 5.44
C GLU A 79 6.37 9.47 5.47
N ARG A 80 6.26 8.18 5.80
CA ARG A 80 7.39 7.25 5.82
C ARG A 80 7.98 7.05 4.43
N ALA A 81 7.13 6.95 3.41
CA ALA A 81 7.58 6.85 2.03
C ALA A 81 8.36 8.10 1.59
N LYS A 82 7.96 9.29 2.07
CA LYS A 82 8.69 10.53 1.79
C LYS A 82 10.08 10.54 2.44
N GLU A 83 10.19 10.19 3.72
CA GLU A 83 11.50 10.10 4.38
C GLU A 83 12.42 9.08 3.68
N THR A 84 11.85 7.94 3.26
CA THR A 84 12.58 6.94 2.49
C THR A 84 13.14 7.51 1.18
N LEU A 85 12.30 8.26 0.46
CA LEU A 85 12.70 8.93 -0.78
C LEU A 85 13.85 9.92 -0.54
N ASP A 86 13.80 10.70 0.57
CA ASP A 86 14.83 11.68 0.92
C ASP A 86 16.15 11.01 1.27
N ILE A 87 16.12 9.97 2.11
CA ILE A 87 17.33 9.21 2.48
C ILE A 87 18.02 8.66 1.23
N LEU A 88 17.25 8.07 0.31
CA LEU A 88 17.80 7.54 -0.94
C LEU A 88 18.32 8.66 -1.87
N ALA A 89 17.71 9.84 -1.84
CA ALA A 89 18.19 11.00 -2.61
C ALA A 89 19.53 11.52 -2.09
N ASP A 90 19.74 11.52 -0.77
CA ASP A 90 21.00 11.87 -0.14
C ASP A 90 22.12 10.87 -0.50
N ASP A 91 21.77 9.60 -0.77
CA ASP A 91 22.67 8.57 -1.29
C ASP A 91 22.85 8.64 -2.82
N GLY A 92 22.25 9.64 -3.48
CA GLY A 92 22.37 9.89 -4.91
C GLY A 92 21.37 9.17 -5.81
N PHE A 93 20.35 8.52 -5.24
CA PHE A 93 19.28 7.87 -5.99
C PHE A 93 18.08 8.79 -6.14
N HIS A 94 17.65 9.05 -7.39
CA HIS A 94 16.53 9.95 -7.67
C HIS A 94 15.41 9.22 -8.41
N TYR A 95 14.17 9.43 -7.95
CA TYR A 95 12.98 8.79 -8.51
C TYR A 95 11.90 9.83 -8.87
N ASP A 96 11.23 9.59 -10.00
CA ASP A 96 10.12 10.42 -10.48
C ASP A 96 8.79 10.00 -9.86
N LEU A 97 8.69 8.70 -9.52
CA LEU A 97 7.47 8.04 -9.08
C LEU A 97 7.75 7.16 -7.86
N VAL A 98 6.86 7.22 -6.88
CA VAL A 98 6.84 6.34 -5.73
C VAL A 98 5.57 5.48 -5.78
N LEU A 99 5.73 4.16 -5.68
CA LEU A 99 4.65 3.21 -5.47
C LEU A 99 4.68 2.79 -4.01
N LEU A 100 3.69 3.23 -3.24
CA LEU A 100 3.47 2.84 -1.86
C LEU A 100 2.67 1.53 -1.85
N LEU A 101 3.27 0.45 -1.37
CA LEU A 101 2.73 -0.90 -1.35
C LEU A 101 2.60 -1.36 0.10
N GLN A 102 1.38 -1.52 0.60
CA GLN A 102 1.19 -1.83 2.02
C GLN A 102 1.77 -3.20 2.41
N GLY A 103 2.56 -3.21 3.51
CA GLY A 103 3.20 -4.41 4.04
C GLY A 103 2.25 -5.38 4.76
N ASP A 104 0.94 -5.15 4.71
CA ASP A 104 -0.11 -5.98 5.29
C ASP A 104 -1.13 -6.48 4.24
N GLU A 105 -0.82 -6.36 2.97
CA GLU A 105 -1.58 -6.92 1.85
C GLU A 105 -0.78 -8.04 1.14
N PRO A 106 -0.60 -9.22 1.76
CA PRO A 106 0.28 -10.28 1.26
C PRO A 106 -0.22 -10.95 -0.03
N GLN A 107 -1.41 -10.60 -0.49
CA GLN A 107 -2.01 -11.10 -1.73
C GLN A 107 -1.89 -10.12 -2.91
N ILE A 108 -1.05 -9.08 -2.81
CA ILE A 108 -0.78 -8.15 -3.92
C ILE A 108 -0.53 -8.93 -5.22
N PHE A 109 -1.23 -8.53 -6.29
CA PHE A 109 -1.02 -9.11 -7.61
C PHE A 109 0.06 -8.31 -8.36
N PRO A 110 1.11 -8.97 -8.89
CA PRO A 110 2.15 -8.30 -9.66
C PRO A 110 1.62 -7.48 -10.84
N GLU A 111 0.58 -7.98 -11.52
CA GLU A 111 -0.06 -7.27 -12.63
C GLU A 111 -0.72 -5.95 -12.19
N ASP A 112 -1.30 -5.90 -10.99
CA ASP A 112 -1.94 -4.68 -10.47
C ASP A 112 -0.92 -3.56 -10.23
N ILE A 113 0.30 -3.91 -9.80
CA ILE A 113 1.41 -2.95 -9.67
C ILE A 113 1.80 -2.40 -11.05
N GLY A 114 1.81 -3.27 -12.07
CA GLY A 114 2.02 -2.89 -13.46
C GLY A 114 0.97 -1.90 -13.96
N ASN A 115 -0.30 -2.21 -13.73
CA ASN A 115 -1.43 -1.36 -14.10
C ASN A 115 -1.35 0.00 -13.41
N LEU A 116 -0.99 0.03 -12.12
CA LEU A 116 -0.82 1.26 -11.36
C LEU A 116 0.26 2.17 -11.98
N LYS A 117 1.43 1.61 -12.34
CA LYS A 117 2.50 2.38 -13.01
C LYS A 117 2.09 2.85 -14.40
N GLN A 118 1.41 2.00 -15.17
CA GLN A 118 1.05 2.29 -16.56
C GLN A 118 0.18 3.55 -16.69
N VAL A 119 -0.69 3.83 -15.72
CA VAL A 119 -1.57 5.00 -15.74
C VAL A 119 -0.78 6.31 -15.74
N PHE A 120 0.42 6.34 -15.17
CA PHE A 120 1.34 7.50 -15.22
C PHE A 120 1.98 7.75 -16.59
N SER A 121 1.65 6.97 -17.62
CA SER A 121 1.92 7.36 -19.02
C SER A 121 1.14 8.61 -19.40
N ASN A 122 -0.03 8.84 -18.80
CA ASN A 122 -0.67 10.13 -18.78
C ASN A 122 0.09 11.07 -17.83
N LYS A 123 0.77 12.07 -18.40
CA LYS A 123 1.65 12.99 -17.66
C LYS A 123 0.91 13.97 -16.75
N GLU A 124 -0.41 14.09 -16.90
CA GLU A 124 -1.26 14.97 -16.08
C GLU A 124 -1.61 14.33 -14.73
N LEU A 125 -1.48 13.00 -14.62
CA LEU A 125 -1.77 12.28 -13.38
C LEU A 125 -0.58 12.34 -12.41
N GLU A 126 -0.86 12.79 -11.21
CA GLU A 126 0.12 12.90 -10.13
C GLU A 126 -0.12 11.88 -9.00
N ILE A 127 -1.38 11.45 -8.81
CA ILE A 127 -1.79 10.55 -7.72
C ILE A 127 -2.77 9.52 -8.27
N VAL A 128 -2.50 8.25 -7.96
CA VAL A 128 -3.38 7.14 -8.30
C VAL A 128 -3.55 6.21 -7.11
N ASN A 129 -4.71 5.59 -6.97
CA ASN A 129 -4.97 4.60 -5.94
C ASN A 129 -5.68 3.39 -6.54
N LEU A 130 -5.20 2.20 -6.19
CA LEU A 130 -5.85 0.96 -6.60
C LEU A 130 -7.16 0.79 -5.84
N VAL A 131 -8.22 0.39 -6.55
CA VAL A 131 -9.56 0.17 -6.00
C VAL A 131 -10.13 -1.17 -6.48
N PHE A 132 -11.00 -1.77 -5.69
CA PHE A 132 -11.63 -3.06 -6.03
C PHE A 132 -13.14 -2.99 -5.79
N PRO A 133 -13.97 -3.59 -6.68
CA PRO A 133 -15.43 -3.67 -6.48
C PRO A 133 -15.78 -4.48 -5.24
N ILE A 134 -16.76 -4.02 -4.46
CA ILE A 134 -17.29 -4.71 -3.28
C ILE A 134 -18.81 -4.72 -3.27
N SER A 135 -19.39 -5.63 -2.50
CA SER A 135 -20.84 -5.73 -2.26
C SER A 135 -21.12 -6.42 -0.93
N GLY A 136 -22.39 -6.39 -0.52
CA GLY A 136 -22.84 -7.08 0.70
C GLY A 136 -22.13 -6.58 1.96
N ASP A 137 -21.69 -7.50 2.81
CA ASP A 137 -21.13 -7.20 4.15
C ASP A 137 -19.90 -6.28 4.12
N ASP A 138 -19.15 -6.24 3.04
CA ASP A 138 -17.99 -5.34 2.91
C ASP A 138 -18.39 -3.86 2.92
N LEU A 139 -19.58 -3.53 2.45
CA LEU A 139 -20.10 -2.14 2.49
C LEU A 139 -20.34 -1.66 3.91
N GLU A 140 -20.77 -2.55 4.80
CA GLU A 140 -21.06 -2.24 6.22
C GLU A 140 -19.82 -2.35 7.12
N ASN A 141 -18.76 -3.01 6.65
CA ASN A 141 -17.56 -3.27 7.45
C ASN A 141 -16.70 -2.01 7.60
N PRO A 142 -16.52 -1.42 8.78
CA PRO A 142 -15.72 -0.21 8.98
C PRO A 142 -14.20 -0.43 8.79
N ASN A 143 -13.73 -1.69 8.74
CA ASN A 143 -12.34 -2.00 8.42
C ASN A 143 -12.07 -1.95 6.91
N VAL A 144 -13.10 -2.04 6.09
CA VAL A 144 -13.04 -1.83 4.63
C VAL A 144 -13.23 -0.35 4.36
N VAL A 145 -12.25 0.31 3.78
CA VAL A 145 -12.35 1.72 3.37
C VAL A 145 -13.12 1.77 2.04
N LYS A 146 -14.34 2.34 2.07
CA LYS A 146 -15.14 2.55 0.86
C LYS A 146 -14.65 3.77 0.09
N VAL A 147 -14.87 3.75 -1.23
CA VAL A 147 -14.44 4.82 -2.14
C VAL A 147 -15.60 5.28 -3.00
N ALA A 148 -15.87 6.58 -3.00
CA ALA A 148 -16.81 7.17 -3.95
C ALA A 148 -16.06 7.56 -5.23
N LEU A 149 -16.44 6.93 -6.34
CA LEU A 149 -15.86 7.15 -7.67
C LEU A 149 -16.89 7.76 -8.61
N ASP A 150 -16.43 8.60 -9.55
CA ASP A 150 -17.23 8.97 -10.70
C ASP A 150 -17.05 7.97 -11.88
N LYS A 151 -17.76 8.25 -12.99
CA LYS A 151 -17.69 7.42 -14.21
C LYS A 151 -16.31 7.39 -14.88
N ASN A 152 -15.43 8.33 -14.56
CA ASN A 152 -14.06 8.40 -15.06
C ASN A 152 -13.07 7.77 -14.08
N LEU A 153 -13.56 7.15 -13.01
CA LEU A 153 -12.79 6.62 -11.89
C LEU A 153 -12.03 7.70 -11.09
N THR A 154 -12.46 8.96 -11.15
CA THR A 154 -11.93 9.97 -10.24
C THR A 154 -12.45 9.70 -8.83
N ILE A 155 -11.56 9.69 -7.84
CA ILE A 155 -11.92 9.46 -6.44
C ILE A 155 -12.33 10.79 -5.82
N HIS A 156 -13.57 10.83 -5.28
CA HIS A 156 -14.13 12.01 -4.63
C HIS A 156 -14.12 11.92 -3.11
N PHE A 157 -14.16 10.71 -2.56
CA PHE A 157 -14.16 10.52 -1.11
C PHE A 157 -13.74 9.10 -0.72
N PHE A 158 -13.08 8.99 0.44
CA PHE A 158 -12.82 7.73 1.13
C PHE A 158 -13.56 7.75 2.47
N SER A 159 -14.21 6.65 2.83
CA SER A 159 -14.88 6.55 4.13
C SER A 159 -14.87 5.14 4.70
N ARG A 160 -14.86 5.08 6.02
CA ARG A 160 -15.14 3.83 6.76
C ARG A 160 -16.64 3.56 6.89
N SER A 161 -17.48 4.58 6.69
CA SER A 161 -18.92 4.44 6.62
C SER A 161 -19.38 3.88 5.28
N HIS A 162 -20.62 3.38 5.22
CA HIS A 162 -21.26 2.98 3.98
C HIS A 162 -21.47 4.17 3.06
N ILE A 163 -20.78 4.20 1.93
CA ILE A 163 -20.92 5.19 0.86
C ILE A 163 -20.87 4.50 -0.52
N PRO A 164 -21.65 5.02 -1.53
CA PRO A 164 -22.77 5.95 -1.44
C PRO A 164 -23.95 5.39 -0.60
N HIS A 165 -24.87 6.26 -0.19
CA HIS A 165 -26.05 5.86 0.60
C HIS A 165 -26.85 4.77 -0.11
N ASP A 166 -27.24 3.71 0.63
CA ASP A 166 -28.05 2.57 0.19
C ASP A 166 -27.55 1.84 -1.09
N CYS A 167 -26.27 1.99 -1.45
CA CYS A 167 -25.73 1.24 -2.58
C CYS A 167 -25.60 -0.25 -2.26
N THR A 168 -25.89 -1.11 -3.26
CA THR A 168 -25.69 -2.57 -3.15
C THR A 168 -24.33 -3.01 -3.68
N ASN A 169 -23.68 -2.15 -4.44
CA ASN A 169 -22.34 -2.35 -4.98
C ASN A 169 -21.55 -1.05 -4.84
N GLY A 170 -20.29 -1.14 -4.49
CA GLY A 170 -19.40 -0.02 -4.30
C GLY A 170 -17.95 -0.39 -4.61
N TYR A 171 -17.04 0.43 -4.16
CA TYR A 171 -15.61 0.18 -4.31
C TYR A 171 -14.92 0.32 -2.95
N ARG A 172 -13.86 -0.46 -2.75
CA ARG A 172 -12.94 -0.32 -1.61
C ARG A 172 -11.59 0.20 -2.09
N GLN A 173 -10.92 0.93 -1.23
CA GLN A 173 -9.50 1.23 -1.36
C GLN A 173 -8.68 -0.05 -1.16
N LEU A 174 -7.68 -0.25 -2.01
CA LEU A 174 -6.56 -1.15 -1.75
C LEU A 174 -5.31 -0.33 -1.39
N GLY A 175 -4.43 -0.90 -0.61
CA GLY A 175 -3.27 -0.22 -0.06
C GLY A 175 -2.12 0.02 -1.05
N MET A 176 -2.42 0.07 -2.35
CA MET A 176 -1.46 0.41 -3.40
C MET A 176 -1.75 1.79 -3.95
N ILE A 177 -0.80 2.70 -3.74
CA ILE A 177 -0.91 4.10 -4.12
C ILE A 177 0.32 4.48 -4.92
N GLY A 178 0.12 5.14 -6.05
CA GLY A 178 1.20 5.76 -6.82
C GLY A 178 1.18 7.27 -6.66
N LEU A 179 2.33 7.86 -6.40
CA LEU A 179 2.51 9.31 -6.29
C LEU A 179 3.73 9.74 -7.11
N THR A 180 3.60 10.83 -7.86
CA THR A 180 4.80 11.51 -8.37
C THR A 180 5.62 12.07 -7.20
N ASN A 181 6.92 12.25 -7.41
CA ASN A 181 7.78 12.91 -6.41
C ASN A 181 7.19 14.26 -6.00
N LYS A 182 6.65 15.04 -6.96
CA LYS A 182 5.98 16.31 -6.69
C LYS A 182 4.78 16.12 -5.74
N ALA A 183 3.85 15.23 -6.06
CA ALA A 183 2.67 14.98 -5.22
C ALA A 183 3.02 14.52 -3.80
N LEU A 184 4.09 13.73 -3.66
CA LEU A 184 4.57 13.28 -2.36
C LEU A 184 5.19 14.43 -1.55
N ASN A 185 5.91 15.35 -2.19
CA ASN A 185 6.40 16.59 -1.57
C ASN A 185 5.25 17.50 -1.15
N ASP A 186 4.26 17.67 -2.03
CA ASP A 186 3.06 18.46 -1.72
C ASP A 186 2.34 17.87 -0.50
N TYR A 187 2.11 16.55 -0.45
CA TYR A 187 1.45 15.87 0.67
C TYR A 187 2.11 16.19 2.03
N VAL A 188 3.42 16.08 2.14
CA VAL A 188 4.11 16.32 3.42
C VAL A 188 4.21 17.80 3.79
N SER A 189 4.02 18.71 2.83
CA SER A 189 3.94 20.16 3.08
C SER A 189 2.61 20.59 3.69
N LEU A 190 1.56 19.78 3.51
CA LEU A 190 0.22 20.02 4.02
C LEU A 190 0.11 19.62 5.50
N LEU A 191 -0.67 20.39 6.26
CA LEU A 191 -1.05 19.99 7.61
C LEU A 191 -2.10 18.87 7.57
N PRO A 192 -2.14 17.98 8.59
CA PRO A 192 -3.23 17.05 8.75
C PRO A 192 -4.59 17.75 8.72
N THR A 193 -5.57 17.13 8.05
CA THR A 193 -6.90 17.71 7.84
C THR A 193 -7.96 17.00 8.69
N ALA A 194 -9.11 17.64 8.86
CA ALA A 194 -10.18 17.13 9.73
C ALA A 194 -10.71 15.78 9.26
N LEU A 195 -10.94 15.60 7.96
CA LEU A 195 -11.44 14.33 7.42
C LEU A 195 -10.36 13.24 7.45
N GLU A 196 -9.09 13.58 7.20
CA GLU A 196 -7.99 12.64 7.38
C GLU A 196 -7.97 12.07 8.80
N GLU A 197 -8.13 12.92 9.82
CA GLU A 197 -8.09 12.50 11.22
C GLU A 197 -9.31 11.65 11.59
N VAL A 198 -10.51 12.07 11.20
CA VAL A 198 -11.78 11.38 11.54
C VAL A 198 -11.89 10.03 10.83
N GLU A 199 -11.62 9.97 9.53
CA GLU A 199 -11.67 8.73 8.75
C GLU A 199 -10.42 7.86 8.96
N SER A 200 -9.34 8.46 9.46
CA SER A 200 -8.01 7.84 9.58
C SER A 200 -7.48 7.30 8.25
N ILE A 201 -7.59 8.13 7.20
CA ILE A 201 -7.20 7.83 5.83
C ILE A 201 -6.35 8.98 5.29
N ASP A 202 -5.07 8.73 5.04
CA ASP A 202 -4.10 9.77 4.66
C ASP A 202 -4.41 10.43 3.30
N MET A 203 -5.01 9.71 2.36
CA MET A 203 -5.43 10.28 1.08
C MET A 203 -6.52 11.36 1.20
N MET A 204 -7.26 11.42 2.31
CA MET A 204 -8.22 12.50 2.56
C MET A 204 -7.52 13.87 2.67
N ARG A 205 -6.27 13.95 3.19
CA ARG A 205 -5.49 15.19 3.21
C ARG A 205 -5.37 15.80 1.81
N LEU A 206 -5.14 14.98 0.81
CA LEU A 206 -5.02 15.43 -0.58
C LEU A 206 -6.36 15.91 -1.15
N ILE A 207 -7.44 15.15 -0.90
CA ILE A 207 -8.79 15.52 -1.37
C ILE A 207 -9.24 16.87 -0.76
N GLU A 208 -9.03 17.07 0.54
CA GLU A 208 -9.40 18.33 1.22
C GLU A 208 -8.56 19.53 0.77
N ASN A 209 -7.46 19.31 0.06
CA ASN A 209 -6.61 20.33 -0.54
C ASN A 209 -6.70 20.36 -2.09
N ASP A 210 -7.84 19.91 -2.64
CA ASP A 210 -8.20 19.98 -4.06
C ASP A 210 -7.29 19.18 -5.01
N PHE A 211 -6.57 18.17 -4.50
CA PHE A 211 -5.83 17.24 -5.36
C PHE A 211 -6.75 16.20 -5.99
N SER A 212 -6.55 15.95 -7.28
CA SER A 212 -7.26 14.88 -7.98
C SER A 212 -6.55 13.54 -7.78
N ILE A 213 -7.30 12.52 -7.40
CA ILE A 213 -6.83 11.14 -7.26
C ILE A 213 -7.55 10.27 -8.28
N GLN A 214 -6.79 9.59 -9.14
CA GLN A 214 -7.33 8.66 -10.12
C GLN A 214 -7.42 7.25 -9.52
N GLY A 215 -8.59 6.64 -9.59
CA GLY A 215 -8.79 5.23 -9.28
C GLY A 215 -8.26 4.32 -10.40
N VAL A 216 -7.65 3.20 -10.03
CA VAL A 216 -7.24 2.12 -10.93
C VAL A 216 -7.91 0.84 -10.47
N LEU A 217 -8.66 0.18 -11.36
CA LEU A 217 -9.37 -1.05 -11.00
C LEU A 217 -8.39 -2.23 -10.86
N SER A 218 -8.39 -2.86 -9.70
CA SER A 218 -7.77 -4.17 -9.51
C SER A 218 -8.63 -5.27 -10.11
N THR A 219 -7.99 -6.28 -10.64
CA THR A 219 -8.64 -7.47 -11.17
C THR A 219 -8.85 -8.58 -10.14
N SER A 220 -8.29 -8.41 -8.93
CA SER A 220 -8.22 -9.47 -7.94
C SER A 220 -8.60 -8.98 -6.54
N PRO A 221 -9.38 -9.76 -5.80
CA PRO A 221 -9.67 -9.46 -4.41
C PRO A 221 -8.39 -9.62 -3.57
N ILE A 222 -8.01 -8.55 -2.87
CA ILE A 222 -6.90 -8.56 -1.91
C ILE A 222 -7.51 -8.39 -0.53
N LEU A 223 -7.14 -9.26 0.40
CA LEU A 223 -7.55 -9.16 1.79
C LEU A 223 -6.38 -8.63 2.62
N GLY A 224 -6.55 -7.45 3.22
CA GLY A 224 -5.59 -6.92 4.18
C GLY A 224 -5.62 -7.74 5.48
N VAL A 225 -4.46 -7.90 6.11
CA VAL A 225 -4.33 -8.58 7.40
C VAL A 225 -4.24 -7.53 8.50
N ASP A 226 -5.30 -7.39 9.27
CA ASP A 226 -5.37 -6.48 10.41
C ASP A 226 -5.43 -7.19 11.76
N THR A 227 -5.87 -8.44 11.76
CA THR A 227 -6.07 -9.27 12.95
C THR A 227 -5.50 -10.68 12.72
N PRO A 228 -5.25 -11.45 13.81
CA PRO A 228 -4.88 -12.87 13.67
C PRO A 228 -5.93 -13.71 12.93
N GLN A 229 -7.20 -13.29 12.95
CA GLN A 229 -8.27 -13.97 12.21
C GLN A 229 -8.14 -13.72 10.71
N ASP A 230 -7.76 -12.51 10.31
CA ASP A 230 -7.52 -12.20 8.90
C ASP A 230 -6.32 -12.98 8.38
N LEU A 231 -5.25 -13.10 9.17
CA LEU A 231 -4.09 -13.91 8.82
C LEU A 231 -4.50 -15.35 8.45
N LYS A 232 -5.32 -15.99 9.30
CA LYS A 232 -5.81 -17.35 9.04
C LYS A 232 -6.69 -17.46 7.81
N LYS A 233 -7.50 -16.42 7.51
CA LYS A 233 -8.31 -16.38 6.27
C LYS A 233 -7.43 -16.28 5.04
N VAL A 234 -6.46 -15.35 5.09
CA VAL A 234 -5.50 -15.13 4.00
C VAL A 234 -4.65 -16.38 3.78
N GLU A 235 -4.15 -17.03 4.83
CA GLU A 235 -3.40 -18.26 4.71
C GLU A 235 -4.19 -19.37 3.97
N LYS A 236 -5.47 -19.56 4.30
CA LYS A 236 -6.33 -20.53 3.60
C LYS A 236 -6.49 -20.19 2.10
N ILE A 237 -6.63 -18.91 1.77
CA ILE A 237 -6.74 -18.48 0.37
C ILE A 237 -5.43 -18.73 -0.37
N MET A 238 -4.29 -18.45 0.29
CA MET A 238 -2.96 -18.56 -0.29
C MET A 238 -2.44 -20.00 -0.43
N MET A 239 -3.09 -21.01 0.17
CA MET A 239 -2.71 -22.43 0.00
C MET A 239 -2.60 -22.86 -1.48
N ASN A 240 -3.42 -22.29 -2.36
CA ASN A 240 -3.45 -22.60 -3.78
C ASN A 240 -2.89 -21.47 -4.65
N ASP A 241 -2.16 -20.54 -4.05
CA ASP A 241 -1.63 -19.39 -4.74
C ASP A 241 -0.39 -19.75 -5.57
N LYS A 242 -0.44 -19.45 -6.87
CA LYS A 242 0.62 -19.78 -7.81
C LYS A 242 1.95 -19.06 -7.54
N PHE A 243 1.90 -17.87 -6.92
CA PHE A 243 3.10 -17.06 -6.68
C PHE A 243 3.92 -17.56 -5.49
N VAL A 244 3.29 -18.08 -4.43
CA VAL A 244 3.98 -18.52 -3.22
C VAL A 244 5.09 -19.52 -3.52
N ASN A 245 4.85 -20.46 -4.42
CA ASN A 245 5.84 -21.46 -4.80
C ASN A 245 7.08 -20.90 -5.53
N LEU A 246 7.03 -19.66 -6.01
CA LEU A 246 8.16 -19.03 -6.70
C LEU A 246 9.23 -18.51 -5.76
N TYR A 247 8.90 -18.28 -4.48
CA TYR A 247 9.82 -17.63 -3.54
C TYR A 247 9.89 -18.27 -2.15
N LYS A 248 8.96 -19.14 -1.76
CA LYS A 248 8.89 -19.66 -0.37
C LYS A 248 10.17 -20.32 0.11
N GLU A 249 10.87 -21.04 -0.76
CA GLU A 249 12.11 -21.77 -0.41
C GLU A 249 13.24 -20.84 0.09
N LYS A 250 13.16 -19.55 -0.21
CA LYS A 250 14.11 -18.54 0.28
C LYS A 250 13.96 -18.27 1.78
N TYR A 251 12.79 -18.55 2.36
CA TYR A 251 12.41 -18.14 3.71
C TYR A 251 12.21 -19.31 4.70
N ILE A 252 12.38 -20.56 4.24
CA ILE A 252 12.21 -21.81 5.02
C ILE A 252 13.61 -22.48 5.31
#